data_71bd656163c95e4653f7c75b7d40d181
#
_entry.id   71bd656163c95e4653f7c75b7d40d181
#
_cell.length_a   1.000
_cell.length_b   1.000
_cell.length_c   1.000
_cell.angle_alpha   90.00
_cell.angle_beta   90.00
_cell.angle_gamma   90.00
#
_symmetry.space_group_name_H-M   'P 1'
#
loop_
_entity.id
_entity.type
_entity.pdbx_description
1 polymer ?
#
loop_
_entity_poly.entity_id
_entity_poly.type
_entity_poly.pdbx_seq_one_letter_code
_entity_poly.pdbx_strand_id
1 'polypeptide(L)'
;MSKILELYKDILESNQRFVDEVFTDDAYRSAVPQLTIIDLGAYEGEFSFYCLNFAEQIYAIEADPRPYKVLAKRIEKYKLDRVECFPIALSGSKGERTFHATGFGGSRLLSETDEAPPKAIKVDSMSLAQFMEANHIDHVDILKTDVEGGEYEIFTAPDFKDVVDKIDCIIGEHLNDVDKLLKKFGFKTAVDGINTIYKK
;
A
#
# COMPACT_ATOMS: atom_id res chain seq x y z
N MET A 1 26.47 -8.75 -11.29
CA MET A 1 25.51 -7.66 -11.04
C MET A 1 24.55 -8.14 -9.97
N SER A 2 24.21 -7.36 -8.92
CA SER A 2 23.31 -7.86 -7.87
C SER A 2 21.88 -7.97 -8.45
N LYS A 3 21.12 -8.99 -7.99
CA LYS A 3 19.70 -9.17 -8.41
C LYS A 3 18.85 -7.91 -8.20
N ILE A 4 19.17 -7.13 -7.15
CA ILE A 4 18.52 -5.84 -6.84
C ILE A 4 18.80 -4.81 -7.95
N LEU A 5 20.00 -4.76 -8.49
CA LEU A 5 20.31 -3.81 -9.57
C LEU A 5 19.58 -4.18 -10.88
N GLU A 6 19.38 -5.47 -11.15
CA GLU A 6 18.57 -5.92 -12.28
C GLU A 6 17.09 -5.60 -12.08
N LEU A 7 16.58 -5.78 -10.86
CA LEU A 7 15.20 -5.38 -10.49
C LEU A 7 14.98 -3.88 -10.68
N TYR A 8 15.90 -3.04 -10.21
CA TYR A 8 15.79 -1.58 -10.39
C TYR A 8 15.83 -1.17 -11.87
N LYS A 9 16.61 -1.85 -12.70
CA LYS A 9 16.58 -1.61 -14.15
C LYS A 9 15.24 -2.01 -14.77
N ASP A 10 14.69 -3.15 -14.39
CA ASP A 10 13.37 -3.62 -14.84
C ASP A 10 12.25 -2.62 -14.47
N ILE A 11 12.31 -2.04 -13.26
CA ILE A 11 11.39 -0.99 -12.81
C ILE A 11 11.60 0.31 -13.61
N LEU A 12 12.82 0.77 -13.75
CA LEU A 12 13.16 1.98 -14.51
C LEU A 12 12.74 1.91 -15.97
N GLU A 13 12.88 0.73 -16.61
CA GLU A 13 12.45 0.52 -17.98
C GLU A 13 10.92 0.52 -18.13
N SER A 14 10.18 0.13 -17.07
CA SER A 14 8.73 0.04 -17.09
C SER A 14 8.02 1.32 -16.68
N ASN A 15 8.60 2.12 -15.77
CA ASN A 15 7.89 3.27 -15.18
C ASN A 15 8.82 4.36 -14.61
N GLN A 16 9.54 5.09 -15.49
CA GLN A 16 10.48 6.17 -15.13
C GLN A 16 9.85 7.25 -14.25
N ARG A 17 8.58 7.60 -14.49
CA ARG A 17 7.88 8.67 -13.79
C ARG A 17 7.66 8.36 -12.30
N PHE A 18 7.32 7.13 -11.99
CA PHE A 18 7.03 6.68 -10.61
C PHE A 18 8.31 6.58 -9.76
N VAL A 19 9.42 6.21 -10.39
CA VAL A 19 10.73 6.11 -9.75
C VAL A 19 11.21 7.48 -9.28
N ASP A 20 10.98 8.53 -10.06
CA ASP A 20 11.38 9.89 -9.69
C ASP A 20 10.58 10.39 -8.47
N GLU A 21 9.30 10.04 -8.36
CA GLU A 21 8.44 10.41 -7.22
C GLU A 21 8.81 9.68 -5.92
N VAL A 22 9.14 8.39 -6.02
CA VAL A 22 9.48 7.57 -4.84
C VAL A 22 10.93 7.73 -4.39
N PHE A 23 11.86 7.98 -5.32
CA PHE A 23 13.30 7.96 -5.05
C PHE A 23 13.92 9.34 -4.83
N THR A 24 13.28 10.44 -5.25
CA THR A 24 13.84 11.79 -5.06
C THR A 24 13.59 12.37 -3.68
N ASP A 25 12.55 11.97 -2.99
CA ASP A 25 12.33 12.36 -1.62
C ASP A 25 12.96 11.34 -0.65
N ASP A 26 14.14 11.67 -0.12
CA ASP A 26 14.87 10.93 0.93
C ASP A 26 14.04 10.75 2.24
N ALA A 27 12.75 11.08 2.21
CA ALA A 27 11.81 11.04 3.33
C ALA A 27 11.60 9.61 3.91
N TYR A 28 11.96 8.57 3.17
CA TYR A 28 11.78 7.17 3.56
C TYR A 28 13.03 6.52 4.16
N ARG A 29 14.16 7.23 4.24
CA ARG A 29 15.37 6.71 4.90
C ARG A 29 15.21 6.66 6.42
N SER A 30 14.57 5.61 6.90
CA SER A 30 14.76 5.18 8.29
C SER A 30 16.02 4.31 8.37
N ALA A 31 16.92 4.64 9.29
CA ALA A 31 18.22 3.96 9.43
C ALA A 31 18.14 2.63 10.20
N VAL A 32 16.96 2.02 10.31
CA VAL A 32 16.79 0.77 11.06
C VAL A 32 16.48 -0.36 10.10
N PRO A 33 17.40 -1.34 9.88
CA PRO A 33 17.06 -2.56 9.16
C PRO A 33 16.17 -3.42 10.08
N GLN A 34 15.06 -3.89 9.56
CA GLN A 34 14.06 -4.82 10.17
C GLN A 34 12.66 -4.22 10.28
N LEU A 35 12.23 -3.45 9.28
CA LEU A 35 10.89 -2.87 9.29
C LEU A 35 9.87 -3.85 8.71
N THR A 36 8.71 -3.92 9.35
CA THR A 36 7.48 -4.51 8.79
C THR A 36 6.71 -3.44 8.04
N ILE A 37 6.48 -3.66 6.78
CA ILE A 37 5.83 -2.69 5.88
C ILE A 37 4.57 -3.29 5.28
N ILE A 38 3.49 -2.51 5.29
CA ILE A 38 2.29 -2.78 4.50
C ILE A 38 2.19 -1.73 3.41
N ASP A 39 2.15 -2.16 2.15
CA ASP A 39 2.05 -1.33 0.95
C ASP A 39 0.68 -1.52 0.32
N LEU A 40 -0.26 -0.60 0.58
CA LEU A 40 -1.60 -0.61 0.00
C LEU A 40 -1.62 0.13 -1.32
N GLY A 41 -2.13 -0.53 -2.37
CA GLY A 41 -2.01 -0.06 -3.73
C GLY A 41 -0.57 -0.22 -4.22
N ALA A 42 -0.05 -1.44 -4.10
CA ALA A 42 1.36 -1.72 -4.40
C ALA A 42 1.68 -1.62 -5.90
N TYR A 43 0.66 -1.58 -6.76
CA TYR A 43 0.79 -1.53 -8.21
C TYR A 43 1.75 -2.62 -8.73
N GLU A 44 2.81 -2.26 -9.44
CA GLU A 44 3.82 -3.22 -9.93
C GLU A 44 4.99 -3.44 -8.94
N GLY A 45 4.90 -2.86 -7.73
CA GLY A 45 5.81 -3.09 -6.61
C GLY A 45 6.92 -2.06 -6.41
N GLU A 46 6.82 -0.88 -7.03
CA GLU A 46 7.87 0.14 -7.01
C GLU A 46 8.25 0.54 -5.58
N PHE A 47 7.28 0.90 -4.74
CA PHE A 47 7.52 1.24 -3.34
C PHE A 47 8.01 0.02 -2.54
N SER A 48 7.34 -1.12 -2.68
CA SER A 48 7.74 -2.36 -2.00
C SER A 48 9.21 -2.71 -2.29
N PHE A 49 9.64 -2.59 -3.54
CA PHE A 49 11.00 -2.96 -3.92
C PHE A 49 12.05 -1.93 -3.49
N TYR A 50 11.66 -0.65 -3.43
CA TYR A 50 12.52 0.35 -2.80
C TYR A 50 12.80 0.00 -1.33
N CYS A 51 11.78 -0.45 -0.62
CA CYS A 51 11.86 -0.81 0.80
C CYS A 51 12.72 -2.05 1.10
N LEU A 52 13.06 -2.86 0.10
CA LEU A 52 13.91 -4.08 0.29
C LEU A 52 15.26 -3.79 0.95
N ASN A 53 15.76 -2.55 0.86
CA ASN A 53 17.04 -2.16 1.45
C ASN A 53 16.99 -2.10 2.99
N PHE A 54 15.80 -1.93 3.58
CA PHE A 54 15.63 -1.72 5.01
C PHE A 54 14.45 -2.49 5.65
N ALA A 55 13.61 -3.13 4.85
CA ALA A 55 12.51 -3.94 5.35
C ALA A 55 12.94 -5.39 5.65
N GLU A 56 12.43 -5.96 6.73
CA GLU A 56 12.49 -7.40 7.02
C GLU A 56 11.35 -8.14 6.32
N GLN A 57 10.14 -7.56 6.37
CA GLN A 57 8.95 -8.13 5.76
C GLN A 57 8.12 -7.05 5.09
N ILE A 58 7.61 -7.33 3.89
CA ILE A 58 6.75 -6.44 3.13
C ILE A 58 5.51 -7.20 2.70
N TYR A 59 4.34 -6.62 3.01
CA TYR A 59 3.03 -7.11 2.59
C TYR A 59 2.49 -6.16 1.52
N ALA A 60 2.60 -6.56 0.26
CA ALA A 60 2.20 -5.78 -0.90
C ALA A 60 0.77 -6.14 -1.32
N ILE A 61 -0.15 -5.19 -1.28
CA ILE A 61 -1.57 -5.42 -1.54
C ILE A 61 -1.97 -4.67 -2.80
N GLU A 62 -2.42 -5.42 -3.82
CA GLU A 62 -2.82 -4.87 -5.10
C GLU A 62 -4.05 -5.61 -5.65
N ALA A 63 -5.17 -4.88 -5.79
CA ALA A 63 -6.44 -5.44 -6.18
C ALA A 63 -6.62 -5.55 -7.70
N ASP A 64 -5.94 -4.69 -8.49
CA ASP A 64 -6.02 -4.77 -9.95
C ASP A 64 -5.22 -5.99 -10.46
N PRO A 65 -5.87 -6.93 -11.16
CA PRO A 65 -5.22 -8.17 -11.60
C PRO A 65 -4.06 -7.96 -12.57
N ARG A 66 -3.98 -6.82 -13.28
CA ARG A 66 -2.93 -6.58 -14.26
C ARG A 66 -1.63 -6.18 -13.59
N PRO A 67 -1.53 -5.09 -12.81
CA PRO A 67 -0.33 -4.77 -12.05
C PRO A 67 0.02 -5.87 -11.04
N TYR A 68 -0.96 -6.48 -10.35
CA TYR A 68 -0.69 -7.61 -9.47
C TYR A 68 0.08 -8.75 -10.14
N LYS A 69 -0.28 -9.11 -11.39
CA LYS A 69 0.45 -10.16 -12.15
C LYS A 69 1.89 -9.76 -12.45
N VAL A 70 2.17 -8.49 -12.67
CA VAL A 70 3.54 -7.98 -12.88
C VAL A 70 4.31 -8.06 -11.57
N LEU A 71 3.73 -7.56 -10.47
CA LEU A 71 4.29 -7.62 -9.12
C LEU A 71 4.66 -9.06 -8.74
N ALA A 72 3.72 -10.00 -8.84
CA ALA A 72 3.94 -11.40 -8.50
C ALA A 72 5.06 -12.05 -9.33
N LYS A 73 5.09 -11.77 -10.64
CA LYS A 73 6.18 -12.26 -11.53
C LYS A 73 7.55 -11.69 -11.17
N ARG A 74 7.62 -10.40 -10.74
CA ARG A 74 8.88 -9.79 -10.30
C ARG A 74 9.36 -10.44 -9.00
N ILE A 75 8.46 -10.66 -8.03
CA ILE A 75 8.78 -11.36 -6.77
C ILE A 75 9.36 -12.75 -7.07
N GLU A 76 8.72 -13.54 -7.92
CA GLU A 76 9.18 -14.87 -8.33
C GLU A 76 10.52 -14.81 -9.07
N LYS A 77 10.62 -13.97 -10.12
CA LYS A 77 11.81 -13.82 -10.98
C LYS A 77 13.06 -13.48 -10.17
N TYR A 78 12.92 -12.55 -9.22
CA TYR A 78 14.05 -12.05 -8.42
C TYR A 78 14.20 -12.75 -7.07
N LYS A 79 13.32 -13.72 -6.75
CA LYS A 79 13.30 -14.48 -5.48
C LYS A 79 13.31 -13.57 -4.27
N LEU A 80 12.31 -12.70 -4.20
CA LEU A 80 12.18 -11.69 -3.16
C LEU A 80 11.44 -12.28 -1.95
N ASP A 81 12.11 -13.15 -1.18
CA ASP A 81 11.52 -13.94 -0.10
C ASP A 81 10.93 -13.09 1.05
N ARG A 82 11.25 -11.79 1.10
CA ARG A 82 10.73 -10.83 2.08
C ARG A 82 9.51 -10.04 1.60
N VAL A 83 9.00 -10.32 0.41
CA VAL A 83 7.82 -9.68 -0.15
C VAL A 83 6.73 -10.69 -0.38
N GLU A 84 5.62 -10.54 0.31
CA GLU A 84 4.40 -11.28 0.04
C GLU A 84 3.39 -10.38 -0.68
N CYS A 85 2.72 -10.86 -1.72
CA CYS A 85 1.75 -10.06 -2.45
C CYS A 85 0.35 -10.69 -2.43
N PHE A 86 -0.67 -9.81 -2.33
CA PHE A 86 -2.06 -10.21 -2.10
C PHE A 86 -2.99 -9.56 -3.13
N PRO A 87 -3.78 -10.36 -3.90
CA PRO A 87 -4.73 -9.86 -4.91
C PRO A 87 -6.07 -9.48 -4.28
N ILE A 88 -6.05 -8.59 -3.30
CA ILE A 88 -7.23 -8.15 -2.56
C ILE A 88 -7.26 -6.62 -2.46
N ALA A 89 -8.41 -6.07 -2.09
CA ALA A 89 -8.52 -4.69 -1.66
C ALA A 89 -8.63 -4.60 -0.13
N LEU A 90 -8.11 -3.53 0.47
CA LEU A 90 -8.52 -3.18 1.83
C LEU A 90 -9.64 -2.15 1.80
N SER A 91 -10.58 -2.29 2.72
CA SER A 91 -11.78 -1.44 2.83
C SER A 91 -12.29 -1.42 4.27
N GLY A 92 -13.52 -0.92 4.48
CA GLY A 92 -14.16 -0.90 5.80
C GLY A 92 -14.65 -2.26 6.32
N SER A 93 -14.68 -3.31 5.47
CA SER A 93 -15.25 -4.60 5.86
C SER A 93 -14.87 -5.74 4.93
N LYS A 94 -15.02 -6.97 5.43
CA LYS A 94 -14.80 -8.19 4.66
C LYS A 94 -15.95 -8.46 3.69
N GLY A 95 -15.60 -8.86 2.48
CA GLY A 95 -16.58 -9.31 1.47
C GLY A 95 -16.09 -9.09 0.05
N GLU A 96 -16.96 -9.40 -0.90
CA GLU A 96 -16.71 -9.11 -2.30
C GLU A 96 -17.15 -7.67 -2.62
N ARG A 97 -16.27 -6.91 -3.25
CA ARG A 97 -16.51 -5.51 -3.62
C ARG A 97 -16.37 -5.31 -5.14
N THR A 98 -17.08 -4.33 -5.64
CA THR A 98 -16.92 -3.91 -7.04
C THR A 98 -15.70 -2.99 -7.15
N PHE A 99 -14.84 -3.27 -8.13
CA PHE A 99 -13.58 -2.59 -8.35
C PHE A 99 -13.46 -2.13 -9.81
N HIS A 100 -13.06 -0.91 -10.02
CA HIS A 100 -12.76 -0.37 -11.34
C HIS A 100 -11.30 -0.68 -11.68
N ALA A 101 -11.07 -1.74 -12.45
CA ALA A 101 -9.74 -2.15 -12.88
C ALA A 101 -9.35 -1.43 -14.18
N THR A 102 -8.51 -0.43 -14.09
CA THR A 102 -8.00 0.30 -15.27
C THR A 102 -6.79 -0.40 -15.88
N GLY A 103 -6.05 -1.16 -15.07
CA GLY A 103 -4.75 -1.75 -15.40
C GLY A 103 -3.59 -0.75 -15.35
N PHE A 104 -3.85 0.46 -14.87
CA PHE A 104 -2.90 1.57 -14.68
C PHE A 104 -3.24 2.28 -13.37
N GLY A 105 -2.56 3.37 -13.05
CA GLY A 105 -2.95 4.25 -11.93
C GLY A 105 -4.42 4.67 -12.02
N GLY A 106 -5.07 4.94 -10.89
CA GLY A 106 -6.48 5.28 -10.80
C GLY A 106 -7.43 4.08 -10.74
N SER A 107 -6.96 2.85 -10.56
CA SER A 107 -7.80 1.69 -10.23
C SER A 107 -8.28 1.82 -8.78
N ARG A 108 -9.60 1.62 -8.53
CA ARG A 108 -10.16 1.87 -7.20
C ARG A 108 -11.40 1.02 -6.89
N LEU A 109 -11.70 0.85 -5.61
CA LEU A 109 -12.99 0.36 -5.16
C LEU A 109 -14.10 1.35 -5.55
N LEU A 110 -15.25 0.81 -5.93
CA LEU A 110 -16.44 1.61 -6.17
C LEU A 110 -17.28 1.68 -4.90
N SER A 111 -17.83 2.87 -4.62
CA SER A 111 -18.87 3.05 -3.61
C SER A 111 -20.20 2.48 -4.09
N GLU A 112 -21.17 2.33 -3.18
CA GLU A 112 -22.51 1.86 -3.53
C GLU A 112 -23.27 2.82 -4.48
N THR A 113 -22.85 4.08 -4.51
CA THR A 113 -23.45 5.13 -5.34
C THR A 113 -22.77 5.32 -6.69
N ASP A 114 -21.62 4.68 -6.90
CA ASP A 114 -20.88 4.77 -8.17
C ASP A 114 -21.60 3.92 -9.24
N GLU A 115 -21.78 4.47 -10.43
CA GLU A 115 -22.14 3.69 -11.59
C GLU A 115 -20.98 2.78 -11.99
N ALA A 116 -21.22 1.48 -12.07
CA ALA A 116 -20.18 0.53 -12.43
C ALA A 116 -19.74 0.73 -13.89
N PRO A 117 -18.48 1.07 -14.15
CA PRO A 117 -17.97 1.22 -15.50
C PRO A 117 -17.90 -0.13 -16.22
N PRO A 118 -17.79 -0.16 -17.56
CA PRO A 118 -17.76 -1.40 -18.34
C PRO A 118 -16.67 -2.41 -17.98
N LYS A 119 -15.62 -1.95 -17.28
CA LYS A 119 -14.49 -2.78 -16.83
C LYS A 119 -14.51 -3.06 -15.32
N ALA A 120 -15.65 -2.87 -14.66
CA ALA A 120 -15.77 -3.24 -13.26
C ALA A 120 -15.64 -4.75 -13.09
N ILE A 121 -14.87 -5.14 -12.09
CA ILE A 121 -14.67 -6.54 -11.69
C ILE A 121 -15.07 -6.72 -10.23
N LYS A 122 -15.12 -7.97 -9.79
CA LYS A 122 -15.25 -8.29 -8.37
C LYS A 122 -13.89 -8.64 -7.79
N VAL A 123 -13.60 -8.11 -6.60
CA VAL A 123 -12.40 -8.40 -5.84
C VAL A 123 -12.77 -8.74 -4.41
N ASP A 124 -12.00 -9.63 -3.80
CA ASP A 124 -12.10 -9.87 -2.35
C ASP A 124 -11.60 -8.64 -1.59
N SER A 125 -12.24 -8.36 -0.47
CA SER A 125 -11.92 -7.24 0.37
C SER A 125 -11.99 -7.62 1.84
N MET A 126 -11.17 -6.95 2.67
CA MET A 126 -11.22 -7.03 4.13
C MET A 126 -10.74 -5.73 4.76
N SER A 127 -10.95 -5.57 6.07
CA SER A 127 -10.38 -4.45 6.79
C SER A 127 -8.87 -4.63 7.06
N LEU A 128 -8.19 -3.54 7.38
CA LEU A 128 -6.78 -3.61 7.78
C LEU A 128 -6.58 -4.50 9.02
N ALA A 129 -7.49 -4.43 10.00
CA ALA A 129 -7.42 -5.25 11.20
C ALA A 129 -7.55 -6.74 10.88
N GLN A 130 -8.49 -7.11 10.00
CA GLN A 130 -8.66 -8.50 9.56
C GLN A 130 -7.45 -8.99 8.76
N PHE A 131 -6.85 -8.14 7.94
CA PHE A 131 -5.64 -8.47 7.20
C PHE A 131 -4.47 -8.73 8.14
N MET A 132 -4.24 -7.85 9.11
CA MET A 132 -3.17 -7.99 10.10
C MET A 132 -3.35 -9.27 10.94
N GLU A 133 -4.59 -9.56 11.37
CA GLU A 133 -4.91 -10.78 12.12
C GLU A 133 -4.64 -12.04 11.28
N ALA A 134 -5.14 -12.08 10.04
CA ALA A 134 -4.99 -13.23 9.15
C ALA A 134 -3.54 -13.56 8.80
N ASN A 135 -2.65 -12.57 8.80
CA ASN A 135 -1.23 -12.70 8.48
C ASN A 135 -0.33 -12.64 9.73
N HIS A 136 -0.91 -12.66 10.94
CA HIS A 136 -0.17 -12.62 12.22
C HIS A 136 0.76 -11.42 12.34
N ILE A 137 0.32 -10.24 11.90
CA ILE A 137 1.07 -8.99 11.94
C ILE A 137 0.78 -8.28 13.26
N ASP A 138 1.75 -8.30 14.16
CA ASP A 138 1.61 -7.69 15.48
C ASP A 138 2.04 -6.23 15.50
N HIS A 139 2.85 -5.80 14.55
CA HIS A 139 3.38 -4.44 14.46
C HIS A 139 3.62 -4.05 12.99
N VAL A 140 3.43 -2.77 12.66
CA VAL A 140 3.66 -2.17 11.34
C VAL A 140 4.48 -0.89 11.52
N ASP A 141 5.70 -0.89 11.06
CA ASP A 141 6.56 0.29 11.10
C ASP A 141 6.10 1.34 10.08
N ILE A 142 5.73 0.88 8.88
CA ILE A 142 5.24 1.76 7.81
C ILE A 142 4.00 1.15 7.15
N LEU A 143 2.90 1.90 7.20
CA LEU A 143 1.72 1.67 6.38
C LEU A 143 1.71 2.72 5.27
N LYS A 144 2.03 2.32 4.04
CA LYS A 144 1.84 3.16 2.85
C LYS A 144 0.44 2.92 2.30
N THR A 145 -0.26 3.98 1.91
CA THR A 145 -1.57 3.90 1.28
C THR A 145 -1.65 4.79 0.06
N ASP A 146 -2.06 4.19 -1.04
CA ASP A 146 -2.29 4.83 -2.32
C ASP A 146 -3.32 3.99 -3.08
N VAL A 147 -4.58 4.10 -2.64
CA VAL A 147 -5.70 3.27 -3.11
C VAL A 147 -6.77 4.08 -3.83
N GLU A 148 -6.39 5.28 -4.27
CA GLU A 148 -7.17 6.13 -5.17
C GLU A 148 -8.57 6.47 -4.62
N GLY A 149 -8.61 6.90 -3.35
CA GLY A 149 -9.81 7.38 -2.66
C GLY A 149 -10.47 6.38 -1.70
N GLY A 150 -9.90 5.19 -1.50
CA GLY A 150 -10.34 4.21 -0.51
C GLY A 150 -9.87 4.48 0.92
N GLU A 151 -8.97 5.44 1.12
CA GLU A 151 -8.31 5.74 2.40
C GLU A 151 -9.31 6.05 3.51
N TYR A 152 -10.31 6.85 3.21
CA TYR A 152 -11.35 7.20 4.18
C TYR A 152 -12.06 5.97 4.73
N GLU A 153 -12.44 5.03 3.86
CA GLU A 153 -13.13 3.79 4.25
C GLU A 153 -12.23 2.90 5.12
N ILE A 154 -10.95 2.79 4.78
CA ILE A 154 -9.97 1.99 5.54
C ILE A 154 -9.78 2.56 6.95
N PHE A 155 -9.51 3.85 7.09
CA PHE A 155 -9.20 4.48 8.36
C PHE A 155 -10.42 4.73 9.25
N THR A 156 -11.63 4.76 8.69
CA THR A 156 -12.89 4.86 9.45
C THR A 156 -13.55 3.51 9.72
N ALA A 157 -12.92 2.39 9.29
CA ALA A 157 -13.40 1.05 9.59
C ALA A 157 -13.60 0.88 11.10
N PRO A 158 -14.71 0.24 11.56
CA PRO A 158 -15.02 0.11 12.98
C PRO A 158 -13.93 -0.57 13.81
N ASP A 159 -13.14 -1.46 13.19
CA ASP A 159 -12.07 -2.24 13.79
C ASP A 159 -10.67 -1.61 13.58
N PHE A 160 -10.54 -0.49 12.87
CA PHE A 160 -9.26 0.23 12.73
C PHE A 160 -8.66 0.61 14.09
N LYS A 161 -9.50 0.99 15.06
CA LYS A 161 -9.10 1.29 16.45
C LYS A 161 -8.36 0.14 17.14
N ASP A 162 -8.56 -1.10 16.70
CA ASP A 162 -8.00 -2.30 17.34
C ASP A 162 -6.54 -2.54 16.86
N VAL A 163 -6.14 -1.88 15.77
CA VAL A 163 -4.80 -2.02 15.18
C VAL A 163 -4.03 -0.72 15.08
N VAL A 164 -4.68 0.43 15.20
CA VAL A 164 -4.03 1.74 15.03
C VAL A 164 -2.83 1.95 15.96
N ASP A 165 -2.86 1.37 17.16
CA ASP A 165 -1.74 1.45 18.12
C ASP A 165 -0.54 0.57 17.77
N LYS A 166 -0.71 -0.31 16.80
CA LYS A 166 0.34 -1.17 16.25
C LYS A 166 1.07 -0.54 15.06
N ILE A 167 0.69 0.67 14.65
CA ILE A 167 1.23 1.36 13.47
C ILE A 167 2.02 2.59 13.91
N ASP A 168 3.28 2.70 13.50
CA ASP A 168 4.16 3.81 13.85
C ASP A 168 4.10 4.96 12.84
N CYS A 169 4.04 4.63 11.57
CA CYS A 169 4.06 5.62 10.49
C CYS A 169 3.01 5.29 9.42
N ILE A 170 2.28 6.31 8.98
CA ILE A 170 1.34 6.23 7.86
C ILE A 170 1.82 7.21 6.79
N ILE A 171 1.90 6.74 5.55
CA ILE A 171 2.34 7.52 4.40
C ILE A 171 1.29 7.37 3.31
N GLY A 172 0.86 8.46 2.69
CA GLY A 172 -0.06 8.35 1.58
C GLY A 172 -0.46 9.68 0.97
N GLU A 173 -1.10 9.58 -0.18
CA GLU A 173 -1.79 10.67 -0.83
C GLU A 173 -3.23 10.80 -0.29
N HIS A 174 -3.85 11.97 -0.52
CA HIS A 174 -5.26 12.22 -0.21
C HIS A 174 -5.71 11.94 1.23
N LEU A 175 -4.80 12.04 2.22
CA LEU A 175 -5.11 11.78 3.63
C LEU A 175 -5.79 12.96 4.35
N ASN A 176 -6.12 14.04 3.64
CA ASN A 176 -6.75 15.24 4.23
C ASN A 176 -8.08 14.94 4.93
N ASP A 177 -8.89 14.02 4.38
CA ASP A 177 -10.20 13.66 4.92
C ASP A 177 -10.09 12.85 6.22
N VAL A 178 -8.95 12.22 6.46
CA VAL A 178 -8.67 11.43 7.67
C VAL A 178 -7.69 12.10 8.63
N ASP A 179 -7.14 13.26 8.30
CA ASP A 179 -6.17 14.01 9.13
C ASP A 179 -6.63 14.18 10.58
N LYS A 180 -7.87 14.66 10.77
CA LYS A 180 -8.43 14.86 12.10
C LYS A 180 -8.59 13.55 12.88
N LEU A 181 -8.88 12.46 12.19
CA LEU A 181 -9.03 11.14 12.79
C LEU A 181 -7.67 10.59 13.20
N LEU A 182 -6.67 10.64 12.33
CA LEU A 182 -5.32 10.17 12.63
C LEU A 182 -4.70 10.97 13.79
N LYS A 183 -4.92 12.28 13.84
CA LYS A 183 -4.50 13.11 14.98
C LYS A 183 -5.17 12.73 16.31
N LYS A 184 -6.43 12.29 16.31
CA LYS A 184 -7.10 11.77 17.52
C LYS A 184 -6.47 10.47 18.02
N PHE A 185 -5.89 9.67 17.13
CA PHE A 185 -5.14 8.46 17.46
C PHE A 185 -3.66 8.73 17.82
N GLY A 186 -3.28 9.99 17.97
CA GLY A 186 -1.96 10.39 18.44
C GLY A 186 -0.91 10.61 17.33
N PHE A 187 -1.27 10.44 16.07
CA PHE A 187 -0.36 10.75 14.98
C PHE A 187 -0.14 12.25 14.83
N LYS A 188 1.08 12.61 14.45
CA LYS A 188 1.47 13.99 14.11
C LYS A 188 1.91 14.04 12.66
N THR A 189 1.48 15.09 11.97
CA THR A 189 1.96 15.34 10.60
C THR A 189 3.46 15.64 10.65
N ALA A 190 4.28 14.81 10.01
CA ALA A 190 5.72 14.99 9.92
C ALA A 190 6.12 15.66 8.61
N VAL A 191 5.43 15.34 7.51
CA VAL A 191 5.59 15.97 6.19
C VAL A 191 4.19 16.23 5.65
N ASP A 192 3.99 17.42 5.09
CA ASP A 192 2.76 17.83 4.42
C ASP A 192 3.11 18.17 2.96
N GLY A 193 2.51 17.45 2.03
CA GLY A 193 2.80 17.55 0.61
C GLY A 193 1.90 16.64 -0.22
N ILE A 194 2.31 16.29 -1.43
CA ILE A 194 1.59 15.31 -2.25
C ILE A 194 1.47 14.00 -1.45
N ASN A 195 2.59 13.54 -0.88
CA ASN A 195 2.57 12.48 0.11
C ASN A 195 2.63 13.06 1.51
N THR A 196 1.59 12.83 2.30
CA THR A 196 1.56 13.24 3.71
C THR A 196 2.08 12.10 4.58
N ILE A 197 2.96 12.44 5.53
CA ILE A 197 3.56 11.49 6.47
C ILE A 197 3.06 11.79 7.87
N TYR A 198 2.45 10.80 8.50
CA TYR A 198 2.01 10.82 9.89
C TYR A 198 2.89 9.89 10.73
N LYS A 199 3.36 10.36 11.87
CA LYS A 199 4.14 9.57 12.84
C LYS A 199 3.55 9.68 14.24
N LYS A 200 3.65 8.61 15.01
CA LYS A 200 3.37 8.62 16.45
C LYS A 200 4.50 9.26 17.26
#